data_2e59aa31d0b0bbd3cefd1df8d99451d9
#
_entry.id   2e59aa31d0b0bbd3cefd1df8d99451d9
#
_cell.length_a   1.000
_cell.length_b   1.000
_cell.length_c   1.000
_cell.angle_alpha   90.00
_cell.angle_beta   90.00
_cell.angle_gamma   90.00
#
_symmetry.space_group_name_H-M   'P 1'
#
loop_
_entity.id
_entity.type
_entity.pdbx_description
1 polymer ?
#
loop_
_entity_poly.entity_id
_entity_poly.type
_entity_poly.pdbx_seq_one_letter_code
_entity_poly.pdbx_strand_id
1 'polypeptide(L)'
;MPTRAQYEGVAREVLSPHLTNPSSAWRGFYELLMWFEHGVPHIMDGDKLEKPAWRARAKAVQNAIAADFGCRPGEVRLGVDRLIQSPIFKRPPQRHNPLGIGFVAGLFVALGRFSSDTYMFLPEGAIGTAVFRGISDAPRSRPDIVVVKAGKEIAVISAKWSIRHDRLKDLRDECNYFKTLMGSLKFYVATNEFDPARLNKLLEDYRIDGVFHVNRRLVVDVAKVDWRLERLRDLSELLSLFAA
;
A
#
# COMPACT_ATOMS: atom_id res chain seq x y z
N MET A 1 18.21 -3.03 -12.72
CA MET A 1 16.97 -2.88 -11.92
C MET A 1 17.01 -1.51 -11.29
N PRO A 2 15.87 -0.78 -11.22
CA PRO A 2 15.83 0.46 -10.47
C PRO A 2 16.18 0.20 -9.01
N THR A 3 16.97 1.07 -8.44
CA THR A 3 17.32 1.02 -7.02
C THR A 3 16.15 1.57 -6.19
N ARG A 4 16.11 1.27 -4.90
CA ARG A 4 15.15 1.84 -3.99
C ARG A 4 15.18 3.38 -4.02
N ALA A 5 16.37 3.99 -4.02
CA ALA A 5 16.52 5.44 -4.11
C ALA A 5 15.86 6.04 -5.36
N GLN A 6 15.86 5.33 -6.48
CA GLN A 6 15.16 5.76 -7.69
C GLN A 6 13.63 5.72 -7.52
N TYR A 7 13.09 4.68 -6.84
CA TYR A 7 11.67 4.65 -6.50
C TYR A 7 11.28 5.77 -5.55
N GLU A 8 12.10 6.04 -4.54
CA GLU A 8 11.85 7.16 -3.61
C GLU A 8 11.96 8.52 -4.30
N GLY A 9 12.89 8.68 -5.25
CA GLY A 9 13.00 9.89 -6.08
C GLY A 9 11.72 10.16 -6.87
N VAL A 10 11.23 9.16 -7.60
CA VAL A 10 9.95 9.25 -8.34
C VAL A 10 8.79 9.50 -7.38
N ALA A 11 8.75 8.81 -6.24
CA ALA A 11 7.69 9.02 -5.25
C ALA A 11 7.69 10.46 -4.71
N ARG A 12 8.85 11.05 -4.43
CA ARG A 12 8.94 12.46 -4.00
C ARG A 12 8.40 13.41 -5.06
N GLU A 13 8.82 13.23 -6.30
CA GLU A 13 8.40 14.07 -7.41
C GLU A 13 6.89 14.03 -7.61
N VAL A 14 6.32 12.82 -7.69
CA VAL A 14 4.90 12.61 -7.99
C VAL A 14 4.01 12.96 -6.81
N LEU A 15 4.39 12.59 -5.58
CA LEU A 15 3.55 12.84 -4.41
C LEU A 15 3.60 14.29 -3.90
N SER A 16 4.74 14.98 -4.05
CA SER A 16 4.91 16.32 -3.45
C SER A 16 3.77 17.29 -3.70
N PRO A 17 3.20 17.41 -4.90
CA PRO A 17 2.07 18.32 -5.15
C PRO A 17 0.82 17.96 -4.34
N HIS A 18 0.68 16.71 -3.94
CA HIS A 18 -0.48 16.18 -3.24
C HIS A 18 -0.28 16.04 -1.72
N LEU A 19 0.94 16.22 -1.23
CA LEU A 19 1.27 16.14 0.20
C LEU A 19 1.13 17.50 0.91
N THR A 20 0.06 18.23 0.62
CA THR A 20 -0.30 19.49 1.31
C THR A 20 -0.97 19.21 2.65
N ASN A 21 -1.74 18.14 2.74
CA ASN A 21 -2.34 17.61 3.97
C ASN A 21 -2.53 16.09 3.84
N PRO A 22 -2.67 15.35 4.96
CA PRO A 22 -2.87 13.90 4.91
C PRO A 22 -4.07 13.45 4.07
N SER A 23 -5.18 14.22 4.09
CA SER A 23 -6.40 13.87 3.38
C SER A 23 -6.31 13.98 1.86
N SER A 24 -5.33 14.70 1.33
CA SER A 24 -5.09 14.81 -0.13
C SER A 24 -4.11 13.76 -0.66
N ALA A 25 -3.38 13.08 0.22
CA ALA A 25 -2.31 12.15 -0.14
C ALA A 25 -2.76 11.03 -1.10
N TRP A 26 -4.01 10.56 -0.98
CA TRP A 26 -4.55 9.48 -1.83
C TRP A 26 -4.45 9.81 -3.34
N ARG A 27 -4.60 11.09 -3.73
CA ARG A 27 -4.43 11.51 -5.13
C ARG A 27 -3.02 11.25 -5.62
N GLY A 28 -2.02 11.65 -4.83
CA GLY A 28 -0.63 11.40 -5.14
C GLY A 28 -0.32 9.91 -5.24
N PHE A 29 -0.90 9.08 -4.37
CA PHE A 29 -0.74 7.64 -4.46
C PHE A 29 -1.32 7.08 -5.76
N TYR A 30 -2.49 7.50 -6.20
CA TYR A 30 -3.05 7.03 -7.47
C TYR A 30 -2.25 7.54 -8.67
N GLU A 31 -1.74 8.77 -8.64
CA GLU A 31 -0.85 9.28 -9.67
C GLU A 31 0.46 8.49 -9.68
N LEU A 32 1.06 8.23 -8.51
CA LEU A 32 2.24 7.38 -8.37
C LEU A 32 2.00 5.98 -8.93
N LEU A 33 0.80 5.45 -8.77
CA LEU A 33 0.42 4.13 -9.25
C LEU A 33 0.17 4.09 -10.75
N MET A 34 -0.29 5.17 -11.34
CA MET A 34 -0.25 5.33 -12.79
C MET A 34 1.20 5.35 -13.30
N TRP A 35 2.14 5.83 -12.49
CA TRP A 35 3.57 5.74 -12.75
C TRP A 35 4.15 4.34 -12.59
N PHE A 36 3.62 3.48 -11.78
CA PHE A 36 4.07 2.11 -11.57
C PHE A 36 3.05 1.12 -12.14
N GLU A 37 3.28 0.66 -13.30
CA GLU A 37 2.55 -0.13 -14.29
C GLU A 37 1.36 -1.00 -13.84
N HIS A 38 1.29 -1.43 -12.60
CA HIS A 38 0.34 -2.46 -12.18
C HIS A 38 -0.74 -2.01 -11.19
N GLY A 39 -0.83 -0.71 -10.91
CA GLY A 39 -1.74 -0.21 -9.89
C GLY A 39 -3.18 -0.26 -10.29
N VAL A 40 -3.53 0.67 -11.10
CA VAL A 40 -4.88 0.80 -11.61
C VAL A 40 -5.23 -0.32 -12.58
N PRO A 41 -4.35 -0.73 -13.54
CA PRO A 41 -4.64 -1.84 -14.42
C PRO A 41 -4.81 -3.18 -13.72
N HIS A 42 -4.08 -3.44 -12.66
CA HIS A 42 -4.19 -4.71 -11.94
C HIS A 42 -5.58 -4.90 -11.28
N ILE A 43 -6.19 -3.82 -10.83
CA ILE A 43 -7.57 -3.83 -10.34
C ILE A 43 -8.56 -3.90 -11.50
N MET A 44 -8.21 -3.36 -12.64
CA MET A 44 -9.07 -3.14 -13.81
C MET A 44 -8.80 -4.11 -14.96
N ASP A 45 -7.82 -4.98 -14.84
CA ASP A 45 -7.48 -5.96 -15.85
C ASP A 45 -8.60 -7.00 -15.99
N GLY A 46 -9.43 -6.78 -17.00
CA GLY A 46 -10.60 -7.61 -17.28
C GLY A 46 -10.28 -9.07 -17.56
N ASP A 47 -9.07 -9.35 -18.05
CA ASP A 47 -8.67 -10.71 -18.42
C ASP A 47 -8.44 -11.61 -17.20
N LYS A 48 -8.15 -11.02 -16.06
CA LYS A 48 -8.05 -11.74 -14.77
C LYS A 48 -9.34 -11.74 -13.98
N LEU A 49 -10.34 -10.98 -14.42
CA LEU A 49 -11.61 -10.82 -13.75
C LEU A 49 -12.68 -11.68 -14.45
N GLU A 50 -12.56 -12.98 -14.33
CA GLU A 50 -13.51 -13.93 -14.94
C GLU A 50 -14.95 -13.76 -14.46
N LYS A 51 -15.15 -13.14 -13.28
CA LYS A 51 -16.47 -12.96 -12.68
C LYS A 51 -17.08 -11.60 -13.04
N PRO A 52 -18.33 -11.54 -13.52
CA PRO A 52 -19.02 -10.28 -13.87
C PRO A 52 -18.99 -9.22 -12.76
N ALA A 53 -19.15 -9.63 -11.50
CA ALA A 53 -19.11 -8.74 -10.35
C ALA A 53 -17.76 -8.01 -10.19
N TRP A 54 -16.66 -8.67 -10.50
CA TRP A 54 -15.32 -8.09 -10.49
C TRP A 54 -15.13 -7.05 -11.61
N ARG A 55 -15.60 -7.37 -12.82
CA ARG A 55 -15.54 -6.43 -13.96
C ARG A 55 -16.32 -5.15 -13.68
N ALA A 56 -17.52 -5.28 -13.11
CA ALA A 56 -18.33 -4.13 -12.72
C ALA A 56 -17.63 -3.27 -11.66
N ARG A 57 -17.02 -3.90 -10.68
CA ARG A 57 -16.26 -3.22 -9.62
C ARG A 57 -15.01 -2.52 -10.19
N ALA A 58 -14.23 -3.20 -11.01
CA ALA A 58 -13.06 -2.64 -11.64
C ALA A 58 -13.43 -1.40 -12.49
N LYS A 59 -14.52 -1.49 -13.26
CA LYS A 59 -15.02 -0.37 -14.05
C LYS A 59 -15.48 0.80 -13.16
N ALA A 60 -16.12 0.52 -12.04
CA ALA A 60 -16.55 1.56 -11.10
C ALA A 60 -15.35 2.28 -10.47
N VAL A 61 -14.33 1.55 -10.07
CA VAL A 61 -13.05 2.13 -9.59
C VAL A 61 -12.40 3.02 -10.65
N GLN A 62 -12.33 2.52 -11.89
CA GLN A 62 -11.77 3.26 -13.02
C GLN A 62 -12.51 4.57 -13.26
N ASN A 63 -13.84 4.53 -13.27
CA ASN A 63 -14.66 5.71 -13.48
C ASN A 63 -14.50 6.72 -12.35
N ALA A 64 -14.44 6.25 -11.09
CA ALA A 64 -14.26 7.12 -9.93
C ALA A 64 -12.89 7.81 -9.96
N ILE A 65 -11.81 7.07 -10.25
CA ILE A 65 -10.47 7.65 -10.39
C ILE A 65 -10.43 8.66 -11.53
N ALA A 66 -10.99 8.32 -12.70
CA ALA A 66 -11.03 9.21 -13.86
C ALA A 66 -11.79 10.52 -13.55
N ALA A 67 -12.91 10.43 -12.84
CA ALA A 67 -13.68 11.60 -12.42
C ALA A 67 -12.89 12.52 -11.48
N ASP A 68 -12.18 11.93 -10.51
CA ASP A 68 -11.35 12.69 -9.56
C ASP A 68 -10.15 13.39 -10.22
N PHE A 69 -9.59 12.80 -11.28
CA PHE A 69 -8.51 13.38 -12.06
C PHE A 69 -9.00 14.26 -13.23
N GLY A 70 -10.32 14.35 -13.45
CA GLY A 70 -10.89 15.09 -14.56
C GLY A 70 -10.52 14.54 -15.94
N CYS A 71 -10.24 13.25 -16.05
CA CYS A 71 -9.85 12.58 -17.28
C CYS A 71 -10.86 11.50 -17.70
N ARG A 72 -10.73 10.97 -18.92
CA ARG A 72 -11.57 9.84 -19.36
C ARG A 72 -11.09 8.53 -18.75
N PRO A 73 -11.99 7.56 -18.46
CA PRO A 73 -11.61 6.26 -17.91
C PRO A 73 -10.51 5.53 -18.70
N GLY A 74 -10.48 5.66 -20.04
CA GLY A 74 -9.44 5.07 -20.88
C GLY A 74 -8.08 5.76 -20.75
N GLU A 75 -8.03 7.03 -20.34
CA GLU A 75 -6.79 7.80 -20.18
C GLU A 75 -6.01 7.38 -18.93
N VAL A 76 -6.70 6.88 -17.92
CA VAL A 76 -6.07 6.26 -16.73
C VAL A 76 -5.17 5.11 -17.18
N ARG A 77 -5.64 4.27 -18.10
CA ARG A 77 -4.85 3.17 -18.67
C ARG A 77 -3.71 3.67 -19.57
N LEU A 78 -3.98 4.68 -20.40
CA LEU A 78 -2.95 5.27 -21.28
C LEU A 78 -1.83 5.95 -20.49
N GLY A 79 -2.12 6.54 -19.37
CA GLY A 79 -1.11 7.09 -18.46
C GLY A 79 -0.16 5.99 -18.00
N VAL A 80 -0.69 4.86 -17.58
CA VAL A 80 0.06 3.67 -17.18
C VAL A 80 0.90 3.13 -18.35
N ASP A 81 0.30 2.96 -19.53
CA ASP A 81 1.01 2.45 -20.71
C ASP A 81 2.21 3.31 -21.12
N ARG A 82 2.09 4.64 -20.98
CA ARG A 82 3.21 5.57 -21.22
C ARG A 82 4.36 5.38 -20.24
N LEU A 83 4.04 5.02 -19.02
CA LEU A 83 5.01 4.81 -17.94
C LEU A 83 5.78 3.51 -18.09
N ILE A 84 5.12 2.48 -18.59
CA ILE A 84 5.74 1.19 -18.95
C ILE A 84 6.87 1.41 -19.95
N GLN A 85 6.74 2.42 -20.82
CA GLN A 85 7.74 2.77 -21.82
C GLN A 85 8.89 3.61 -21.23
N SER A 86 8.81 4.04 -19.99
CA SER A 86 9.88 4.78 -19.32
C SER A 86 11.16 3.94 -19.24
N PRO A 87 12.33 4.54 -19.49
CA PRO A 87 13.62 3.85 -19.37
C PRO A 87 13.86 3.18 -18.02
N ILE A 88 13.23 3.69 -16.95
CA ILE A 88 13.31 3.13 -15.60
C ILE A 88 12.65 1.74 -15.55
N PHE A 89 11.62 1.50 -16.37
CA PHE A 89 10.83 0.28 -16.35
C PHE A 89 11.03 -0.62 -17.56
N LYS A 90 11.82 -0.20 -18.56
CA LYS A 90 12.05 -0.91 -19.85
C LYS A 90 12.85 -2.20 -19.76
N ARG A 91 13.03 -2.81 -18.62
CA ARG A 91 13.71 -4.11 -18.52
C ARG A 91 12.69 -5.26 -18.40
N PRO A 92 13.00 -6.44 -18.98
CA PRO A 92 12.07 -7.56 -19.04
C PRO A 92 11.52 -7.89 -17.65
N PRO A 93 10.25 -8.34 -17.56
CA PRO A 93 9.52 -8.51 -16.33
C PRO A 93 10.03 -9.71 -15.51
N GLN A 94 11.28 -9.68 -15.10
CA GLN A 94 11.77 -10.65 -14.17
C GLN A 94 11.41 -10.23 -12.74
N ARG A 95 10.24 -10.66 -12.28
CA ARG A 95 9.85 -10.83 -10.88
C ARG A 95 9.84 -9.58 -9.99
N HIS A 96 9.92 -8.38 -10.52
CA HIS A 96 9.68 -7.18 -9.73
C HIS A 96 8.20 -6.85 -9.73
N ASN A 97 7.70 -6.59 -8.55
CA ASN A 97 6.44 -5.89 -8.37
C ASN A 97 6.76 -4.39 -8.22
N PRO A 98 6.97 -3.62 -9.32
CA PRO A 98 7.31 -2.21 -9.25
C PRO A 98 6.29 -1.43 -8.44
N LEU A 99 5.05 -1.86 -8.49
CA LEU A 99 3.96 -1.28 -7.78
C LEU A 99 4.07 -1.48 -6.27
N GLY A 100 4.41 -2.68 -5.81
CA GLY A 100 4.61 -2.93 -4.38
C GLY A 100 5.77 -2.10 -3.84
N ILE A 101 6.90 -2.07 -4.56
CA ILE A 101 8.07 -1.27 -4.17
C ILE A 101 7.73 0.23 -4.22
N GLY A 102 7.05 0.68 -5.28
CA GLY A 102 6.60 2.06 -5.41
C GLY A 102 5.62 2.49 -4.33
N PHE A 103 4.73 1.60 -3.91
CA PHE A 103 3.80 1.86 -2.81
C PHE A 103 4.54 2.02 -1.47
N VAL A 104 5.49 1.13 -1.17
CA VAL A 104 6.35 1.26 0.03
C VAL A 104 7.14 2.57 -0.01
N ALA A 105 7.74 2.90 -1.16
CA ALA A 105 8.50 4.14 -1.33
C ALA A 105 7.61 5.38 -1.15
N GLY A 106 6.42 5.38 -1.75
CA GLY A 106 5.44 6.44 -1.58
C GLY A 106 4.98 6.61 -0.14
N LEU A 107 4.68 5.51 0.53
CA LEU A 107 4.30 5.53 1.94
C LEU A 107 5.42 6.08 2.82
N PHE A 108 6.65 5.67 2.58
CA PHE A 108 7.83 6.19 3.29
C PHE A 108 7.98 7.70 3.11
N VAL A 109 7.84 8.21 1.88
CA VAL A 109 7.90 9.65 1.58
C VAL A 109 6.77 10.41 2.28
N ALA A 110 5.53 9.90 2.23
CA ALA A 110 4.38 10.54 2.84
C ALA A 110 4.48 10.56 4.38
N LEU A 111 4.89 9.46 5.00
CA LEU A 111 5.14 9.38 6.44
C LEU A 111 6.21 10.41 6.85
N GLY A 112 7.34 10.46 6.16
CA GLY A 112 8.39 11.44 6.44
C GLY A 112 7.95 12.90 6.26
N ARG A 113 6.95 13.16 5.41
CA ARG A 113 6.42 14.51 5.19
C ARG A 113 5.51 15.00 6.32
N PHE A 114 4.71 14.09 6.89
CA PHE A 114 3.66 14.45 7.86
C PHE A 114 4.04 14.13 9.31
N SER A 115 5.08 13.36 9.55
CA SER A 115 5.51 13.02 10.90
C SER A 115 6.27 14.17 11.58
N SER A 116 6.22 14.19 12.90
CA SER A 116 7.13 15.00 13.70
C SER A 116 8.55 14.40 13.72
N ASP A 117 9.53 15.22 14.03
CA ASP A 117 10.95 14.82 14.11
C ASP A 117 11.24 13.79 15.22
N THR A 118 10.25 13.52 16.08
CA THR A 118 10.37 12.50 17.14
C THR A 118 10.28 11.09 16.61
N TYR A 119 9.81 10.89 15.38
CA TYR A 119 9.67 9.58 14.74
C TYR A 119 10.70 9.38 13.64
N MET A 120 11.29 8.20 13.62
CA MET A 120 12.14 7.74 12.55
C MET A 120 11.47 6.56 11.84
N PHE A 121 11.49 6.56 10.52
CA PHE A 121 10.99 5.47 9.69
C PHE A 121 12.16 4.74 9.08
N LEU A 122 12.26 3.44 9.33
CA LEU A 122 13.30 2.58 8.81
C LEU A 122 12.70 1.62 7.78
N PRO A 123 12.87 1.90 6.50
CA PRO A 123 12.37 1.03 5.46
C PRO A 123 13.19 -0.27 5.42
N GLU A 124 12.50 -1.42 5.31
CA GLU A 124 13.09 -2.76 5.43
C GLU A 124 13.96 -2.91 6.69
N GLY A 125 13.63 -2.15 7.74
CA GLY A 125 14.35 -2.16 9.00
C GLY A 125 14.23 -3.51 9.69
N ALA A 126 15.26 -3.88 10.45
CA ALA A 126 15.18 -4.99 11.37
C ALA A 126 14.61 -4.49 12.70
N ILE A 127 13.82 -5.31 13.38
CA ILE A 127 13.42 -5.09 14.77
C ILE A 127 14.51 -5.74 15.64
N GLY A 128 15.42 -4.93 16.16
CA GLY A 128 16.64 -5.44 16.77
C GLY A 128 17.42 -6.32 15.79
N THR A 129 17.67 -7.58 16.16
CA THR A 129 18.25 -8.60 15.27
C THR A 129 17.22 -9.48 14.59
N ALA A 130 15.93 -9.23 14.86
CA ALA A 130 14.85 -10.10 14.40
C ALA A 130 14.46 -9.82 12.96
N VAL A 131 14.38 -10.87 12.20
CA VAL A 131 13.94 -10.87 10.81
C VAL A 131 12.89 -11.95 10.67
N PHE A 132 11.72 -11.59 10.17
CA PHE A 132 10.67 -12.57 9.90
C PHE A 132 11.15 -13.58 8.85
N ARG A 133 11.03 -14.86 9.18
CA ARG A 133 11.18 -15.96 8.22
C ARG A 133 9.78 -16.48 7.92
N GLY A 134 9.32 -16.28 6.70
CA GLY A 134 8.06 -16.85 6.25
C GLY A 134 8.05 -18.38 6.37
N ILE A 135 6.86 -18.98 6.26
CA ILE A 135 6.64 -20.43 6.40
C ILE A 135 7.32 -21.26 5.28
N SER A 136 7.52 -20.66 4.12
CA SER A 136 8.37 -21.23 3.08
C SER A 136 9.81 -20.81 3.36
N ASP A 137 10.80 -21.65 3.11
CA ASP A 137 12.24 -21.39 3.19
C ASP A 137 12.71 -20.14 2.40
N ALA A 138 11.79 -19.22 2.18
CA ALA A 138 12.02 -17.92 1.58
C ALA A 138 13.02 -17.10 2.39
N PRO A 139 13.84 -16.29 1.73
CA PRO A 139 14.80 -15.45 2.40
C PRO A 139 14.10 -14.57 3.44
N ARG A 140 14.76 -14.34 4.55
CA ARG A 140 14.30 -13.54 5.68
C ARG A 140 13.61 -12.27 5.21
N SER A 141 12.31 -12.16 5.40
CA SER A 141 11.58 -10.94 5.07
C SER A 141 11.73 -9.93 6.22
N ARG A 142 12.03 -8.71 5.86
CA ARG A 142 12.00 -7.58 6.78
C ARG A 142 10.64 -6.90 6.65
N PRO A 143 10.14 -6.27 7.72
CA PRO A 143 8.94 -5.45 7.60
C PRO A 143 9.17 -4.32 6.59
N ASP A 144 8.13 -3.94 5.88
CA ASP A 144 8.24 -2.90 4.84
C ASP A 144 8.72 -1.57 5.45
N ILE A 145 8.18 -1.19 6.63
CA ILE A 145 8.63 0.01 7.38
C ILE A 145 8.58 -0.30 8.88
N VAL A 146 9.64 0.02 9.61
CA VAL A 146 9.68 0.05 11.07
C VAL A 146 9.59 1.50 11.55
N VAL A 147 8.73 1.75 12.53
CA VAL A 147 8.60 3.07 13.16
C VAL A 147 9.32 3.06 14.50
N VAL A 148 10.24 3.99 14.65
CA VAL A 148 11.07 4.17 15.85
C VAL A 148 10.72 5.50 16.51
N LYS A 149 10.55 5.51 17.84
CA LYS A 149 10.37 6.71 18.66
C LYS A 149 11.34 6.64 19.84
N ALA A 150 12.14 7.69 20.04
CA ALA A 150 13.13 7.76 21.12
C ALA A 150 14.04 6.50 21.17
N GLY A 151 14.49 6.02 20.00
CA GLY A 151 15.37 4.86 19.88
C GLY A 151 14.70 3.49 20.12
N LYS A 152 13.37 3.44 20.28
CA LYS A 152 12.61 2.20 20.47
C LYS A 152 11.68 1.97 19.29
N GLU A 153 11.63 0.75 18.81
CA GLU A 153 10.65 0.31 17.81
C GLU A 153 9.26 0.28 18.46
N ILE A 154 8.32 1.01 17.88
CA ILE A 154 6.96 1.14 18.41
C ILE A 154 5.91 0.56 17.47
N ALA A 155 6.19 0.51 16.17
CA ALA A 155 5.28 -0.04 15.21
C ALA A 155 5.99 -0.64 14.00
N VAL A 156 5.29 -1.55 13.35
CA VAL A 156 5.60 -2.08 12.01
C VAL A 156 4.45 -1.71 11.08
N ILE A 157 4.78 -1.28 9.88
CA ILE A 157 3.81 -1.04 8.82
C ILE A 157 4.13 -2.01 7.69
N SER A 158 3.20 -2.92 7.42
CA SER A 158 3.23 -3.78 6.25
C SER A 158 2.45 -3.12 5.11
N ALA A 159 3.15 -2.76 4.04
CA ALA A 159 2.57 -2.04 2.91
C ALA A 159 2.33 -3.01 1.74
N LYS A 160 1.08 -3.29 1.45
CA LYS A 160 0.66 -4.22 0.40
C LYS A 160 -0.31 -3.51 -0.55
N TRP A 161 0.16 -3.18 -1.75
CA TRP A 161 -0.69 -2.55 -2.75
C TRP A 161 -1.97 -3.35 -2.99
N SER A 162 -1.83 -4.64 -3.27
CA SER A 162 -2.93 -5.60 -3.27
C SER A 162 -2.55 -6.85 -2.49
N ILE A 163 -3.54 -7.51 -1.91
CA ILE A 163 -3.33 -8.67 -1.06
C ILE A 163 -3.78 -9.91 -1.82
N ARG A 164 -2.81 -10.64 -2.37
CA ARG A 164 -3.10 -11.93 -2.99
C ARG A 164 -3.61 -12.90 -1.94
N HIS A 165 -4.51 -13.79 -2.33
CA HIS A 165 -5.14 -14.74 -1.42
C HIS A 165 -4.12 -15.62 -0.67
N ASP A 166 -3.04 -16.02 -1.36
CA ASP A 166 -1.92 -16.79 -0.81
C ASP A 166 -1.07 -15.97 0.18
N ARG A 167 -1.08 -14.64 0.09
CA ARG A 167 -0.31 -13.74 0.95
C ARG A 167 -1.03 -13.30 2.23
N LEU A 168 -2.33 -13.54 2.35
CA LEU A 168 -3.06 -13.24 3.59
C LEU A 168 -2.52 -14.02 4.78
N LYS A 169 -2.17 -15.30 4.55
CA LYS A 169 -1.56 -16.11 5.59
C LYS A 169 -0.20 -15.56 5.99
N ASP A 170 0.66 -15.25 5.02
CA ASP A 170 1.99 -14.69 5.27
C ASP A 170 1.89 -13.41 6.12
N LEU A 171 0.93 -12.55 5.83
CA LEU A 171 0.72 -11.29 6.56
C LEU A 171 0.29 -11.53 8.02
N ARG A 172 -0.59 -12.51 8.25
CA ARG A 172 -1.01 -12.91 9.60
C ARG A 172 0.14 -13.53 10.39
N ASP A 173 0.94 -14.35 9.75
CA ASP A 173 2.11 -14.97 10.36
C ASP A 173 3.18 -13.92 10.67
N GLU A 174 3.38 -12.94 9.80
CA GLU A 174 4.23 -11.77 10.03
C GLU A 174 3.76 -10.98 11.26
N CYS A 175 2.47 -10.66 11.32
CA CYS A 175 1.87 -9.98 12.47
C CYS A 175 2.09 -10.76 13.77
N ASN A 176 1.79 -12.06 13.75
CA ASN A 176 1.94 -12.92 14.90
C ASN A 176 3.40 -13.00 15.37
N TYR A 177 4.33 -13.12 14.44
CA TYR A 177 5.76 -13.15 14.73
C TYR A 177 6.23 -11.88 15.46
N PHE A 178 5.93 -10.71 14.93
CA PHE A 178 6.36 -9.46 15.54
C PHE A 178 5.66 -9.16 16.86
N LYS A 179 4.38 -9.52 17.00
CA LYS A 179 3.65 -9.42 18.27
C LYS A 179 4.19 -10.37 19.35
N THR A 180 4.63 -11.55 18.97
CA THR A 180 5.25 -12.50 19.90
C THR A 180 6.63 -12.01 20.34
N LEU A 181 7.37 -11.40 19.42
CA LEU A 181 8.69 -10.88 19.71
C LEU A 181 8.65 -9.66 20.63
N MET A 182 7.67 -8.76 20.41
CA MET A 182 7.47 -7.54 21.17
C MET A 182 5.97 -7.27 21.34
N GLY A 183 5.40 -7.72 22.46
CA GLY A 183 3.95 -7.64 22.71
C GLY A 183 3.34 -6.24 22.64
N SER A 184 4.11 -5.21 22.91
CA SER A 184 3.69 -3.80 22.82
C SER A 184 3.76 -3.21 21.41
N LEU A 185 4.41 -3.91 20.46
CA LEU A 185 4.60 -3.43 19.10
C LEU A 185 3.26 -3.33 18.37
N LYS A 186 3.00 -2.18 17.75
CA LYS A 186 1.84 -2.01 16.90
C LYS A 186 2.10 -2.58 15.51
N PHE A 187 1.14 -3.29 14.94
CA PHE A 187 1.19 -3.84 13.60
C PHE A 187 0.10 -3.22 12.73
N TYR A 188 0.53 -2.43 11.76
CA TYR A 188 -0.35 -1.72 10.85
C TYR A 188 -0.23 -2.29 9.43
N VAL A 189 -1.34 -2.30 8.71
CA VAL A 189 -1.39 -2.68 7.29
C VAL A 189 -1.85 -1.48 6.48
N ALA A 190 -1.04 -1.06 5.53
CA ALA A 190 -1.43 -0.08 4.51
C ALA A 190 -1.70 -0.79 3.19
N THR A 191 -2.85 -0.54 2.55
CA THR A 191 -3.25 -1.27 1.34
C THR A 191 -4.13 -0.44 0.42
N ASN A 192 -4.22 -0.86 -0.84
CA ASN A 192 -5.23 -0.43 -1.81
C ASN A 192 -6.08 -1.62 -2.31
N GLU A 193 -6.27 -2.62 -1.47
CA GLU A 193 -7.06 -3.81 -1.82
C GLU A 193 -8.56 -3.47 -1.95
N PHE A 194 -9.19 -3.90 -3.03
CA PHE A 194 -10.62 -3.71 -3.29
C PHE A 194 -11.45 -5.00 -3.18
N ASP A 195 -10.82 -6.14 -2.93
CA ASP A 195 -11.55 -7.39 -2.72
C ASP A 195 -12.16 -7.43 -1.31
N PRO A 196 -13.50 -7.43 -1.17
CA PRO A 196 -14.14 -7.43 0.13
C PRO A 196 -13.79 -8.66 0.96
N ALA A 197 -13.66 -9.84 0.31
CA ALA A 197 -13.37 -11.07 1.02
C ALA A 197 -11.95 -11.05 1.64
N ARG A 198 -11.01 -10.38 0.97
CA ARG A 198 -9.65 -10.21 1.48
C ARG A 198 -9.57 -9.15 2.57
N LEU A 199 -10.26 -8.02 2.36
CA LEU A 199 -10.35 -6.96 3.37
C LEU A 199 -11.00 -7.48 4.64
N ASN A 200 -12.14 -8.18 4.53
CA ASN A 200 -12.83 -8.74 5.68
C ASN A 200 -11.93 -9.69 6.48
N LYS A 201 -11.16 -10.55 5.79
CA LYS A 201 -10.20 -11.44 6.47
C LYS A 201 -9.10 -10.69 7.22
N LEU A 202 -8.64 -9.54 6.72
CA LEU A 202 -7.71 -8.68 7.45
C LEU A 202 -8.36 -8.04 8.67
N LEU A 203 -9.56 -7.52 8.48
CA LEU A 203 -10.31 -6.82 9.52
C LEU A 203 -10.78 -7.75 10.64
N GLU A 204 -10.90 -9.05 10.38
CA GLU A 204 -11.19 -10.09 11.38
C GLU A 204 -10.02 -10.33 12.33
N ASP A 205 -8.78 -10.10 11.89
CA ASP A 205 -7.61 -10.38 12.71
C ASP A 205 -7.39 -9.25 13.73
N TYR A 206 -7.79 -9.49 14.97
CA TYR A 206 -7.68 -8.53 16.07
C TYR A 206 -6.23 -8.21 16.49
N ARG A 207 -5.26 -9.00 16.03
CA ARG A 207 -3.84 -8.74 16.27
C ARG A 207 -3.31 -7.59 15.42
N ILE A 208 -3.97 -7.31 14.28
CA ILE A 208 -3.67 -6.16 13.45
C ILE A 208 -4.28 -4.92 14.11
N ASP A 209 -3.44 -3.97 14.51
CA ASP A 209 -3.86 -2.76 15.23
C ASP A 209 -4.57 -1.74 14.34
N GLY A 210 -4.38 -1.81 13.03
CA GLY A 210 -5.11 -0.97 12.08
C GLY A 210 -4.86 -1.40 10.63
N VAL A 211 -5.91 -1.35 9.83
CA VAL A 211 -5.88 -1.54 8.38
C VAL A 211 -6.23 -0.20 7.73
N PHE A 212 -5.31 0.34 6.94
CA PHE A 212 -5.44 1.65 6.33
C PHE A 212 -5.51 1.52 4.81
N HIS A 213 -6.60 2.01 4.24
CA HIS A 213 -6.80 1.99 2.79
C HIS A 213 -6.40 3.32 2.17
N VAL A 214 -5.76 3.30 1.00
CA VAL A 214 -5.32 4.52 0.29
C VAL A 214 -6.47 5.50 0.11
N ASN A 215 -7.66 5.01 -0.22
CA ASN A 215 -8.89 5.80 -0.27
C ASN A 215 -10.06 4.97 0.27
N ARG A 216 -10.31 5.09 1.56
CA ARG A 216 -11.37 4.37 2.26
C ARG A 216 -12.75 4.64 1.64
N ARG A 217 -13.04 5.90 1.31
CA ARG A 217 -14.32 6.29 0.71
C ARG A 217 -14.57 5.51 -0.57
N LEU A 218 -13.59 5.46 -1.45
CA LEU A 218 -13.72 4.77 -2.73
C LEU A 218 -13.97 3.26 -2.53
N VAL A 219 -13.28 2.61 -1.59
CA VAL A 219 -13.49 1.17 -1.35
C VAL A 219 -14.85 0.87 -0.73
N VAL A 220 -15.36 1.75 0.13
CA VAL A 220 -16.72 1.63 0.69
C VAL A 220 -17.76 1.70 -0.41
N ASP A 221 -17.66 2.70 -1.27
CA ASP A 221 -18.66 2.94 -2.32
C ASP A 221 -18.65 1.84 -3.38
N VAL A 222 -17.48 1.31 -3.71
CA VAL A 222 -17.31 0.36 -4.82
C VAL A 222 -17.34 -1.10 -4.35
N ALA A 223 -16.70 -1.42 -3.25
CA ALA A 223 -16.51 -2.80 -2.80
C ALA A 223 -17.67 -3.32 -1.95
N LYS A 224 -18.54 -2.42 -1.44
CA LYS A 224 -19.65 -2.78 -0.54
C LYS A 224 -19.17 -3.71 0.58
N VAL A 225 -18.07 -3.33 1.23
CA VAL A 225 -17.52 -4.05 2.38
C VAL A 225 -18.54 -3.97 3.52
N ASP A 226 -18.69 -5.04 4.28
CA ASP A 226 -19.71 -5.16 5.32
C ASP A 226 -19.44 -4.32 6.60
N TRP A 227 -20.14 -4.61 7.68
CA TRP A 227 -20.10 -3.92 8.98
C TRP A 227 -18.72 -3.75 9.61
N ARG A 228 -17.69 -4.48 9.17
CA ARG A 228 -16.30 -4.36 9.67
C ARG A 228 -15.56 -3.13 9.15
N LEU A 229 -16.24 -2.31 8.36
CA LEU A 229 -15.74 -1.03 7.86
C LEU A 229 -15.24 -0.07 8.94
N GLU A 230 -15.75 -0.18 10.18
CA GLU A 230 -15.27 0.62 11.31
C GLU A 230 -13.77 0.41 11.58
N ARG A 231 -13.27 -0.81 11.32
CA ARG A 231 -11.86 -1.15 11.47
C ARG A 231 -11.01 -0.80 10.26
N LEU A 232 -11.65 -0.53 9.11
CA LEU A 232 -10.97 -0.04 7.92
C LEU A 232 -10.87 1.47 8.03
N ARG A 233 -9.66 1.96 8.11
CA ARG A 233 -9.34 3.37 8.26
C ARG A 233 -8.83 3.96 6.96
N ASP A 234 -8.88 5.28 6.83
CA ASP A 234 -8.26 5.97 5.71
C ASP A 234 -6.75 6.11 5.89
N LEU A 235 -5.99 6.12 4.80
CA LEU A 235 -4.54 6.28 4.84
C LEU A 235 -4.13 7.60 5.52
N SER A 236 -4.93 8.65 5.37
CA SER A 236 -4.70 9.93 6.03
C SER A 236 -4.63 9.81 7.56
N GLU A 237 -5.36 8.85 8.13
CA GLU A 237 -5.30 8.59 9.58
C GLU A 237 -3.97 7.96 9.97
N LEU A 238 -3.41 7.03 9.14
CA LEU A 238 -2.07 6.49 9.38
C LEU A 238 -1.01 7.59 9.34
N LEU A 239 -1.09 8.48 8.34
CA LEU A 239 -0.16 9.59 8.18
C LEU A 239 -0.25 10.56 9.38
N SER A 240 -1.45 10.74 9.93
CA SER A 240 -1.69 11.61 11.08
C SER A 240 -1.28 11.00 12.44
N LEU A 241 -1.15 9.66 12.52
CA LEU A 241 -0.74 9.00 13.77
C LEU A 241 0.64 9.45 14.28
N PHE A 242 1.48 9.93 13.39
CA PHE A 242 2.87 10.29 13.67
C PHE A 242 3.11 11.80 13.53
N ALA A 243 2.06 12.60 13.41
CA ALA A 243 2.16 14.05 13.18
C ALA A 243 2.47 14.85 14.46
N ALA A 244 2.30 14.28 15.64
CA ALA A 244 2.47 14.96 16.94
C ALA A 244 3.63 14.43 17.75
#